data_191cf0224eb579c8dffa55be025d9756
#
_entry.id   191cf0224eb579c8dffa55be025d9756
#
_cell.length_a   1.000
_cell.length_b   1.000
_cell.length_c   1.000
_cell.angle_alpha   90.00
_cell.angle_beta   90.00
_cell.angle_gamma   90.00
#
_symmetry.space_group_name_H-M   'P 1'
#
loop_
_entity.id
_entity.type
_entity.pdbx_description
1 polymer ?
#
loop_
_entity_poly.entity_id
_entity_poly.type
_entity_poly.pdbx_seq_one_letter_code
_entity_poly.pdbx_strand_id
1 'polypeptide(L)'
;ELLHNGRDESWLAAFTREMSRFKVRERRKPLEINLIVEGSYGLELRSMEIRRTRLNLDLYYEDDFREVDAVIQQRLRKKNDRGIVLLHGLPGTGKTTYLRYLIGRIKKRVLFLSPGIAQQIMNPDFIELLVDNPNTVVIIEDAENIIMDRRTTGSSAVSNLLNISDGLLADFLNVQLICTFNSSLTMIDSALMRKGRLIAKYAFGKLSTAKAQALSNQLGFETDITGPMTIAEIANQHEVGQQPDRIEIAGFHNRTTIVN
;
A
#
# COMPACT_ATOMS: atom_id res chain seq x y z
N GLU A 1 -14.93 25.23 -26.59
CA GLU A 1 -14.78 24.84 -28.01
C GLU A 1 -14.94 26.08 -28.88
N LEU A 2 -14.01 26.32 -29.84
CA LEU A 2 -14.08 27.41 -30.80
C LEU A 2 -14.37 26.79 -32.16
N LEU A 3 -15.53 27.12 -32.72
CA LEU A 3 -15.90 26.71 -34.08
C LEU A 3 -15.54 27.83 -35.06
N HIS A 4 -14.82 27.49 -36.13
CA HIS A 4 -14.34 28.48 -37.07
C HIS A 4 -14.28 27.90 -38.48
N ASN A 5 -14.49 28.75 -39.48
CA ASN A 5 -14.67 28.36 -40.87
C ASN A 5 -13.34 28.25 -41.66
N GLY A 6 -12.18 28.34 -41.01
CA GLY A 6 -10.86 28.20 -41.64
C GLY A 6 -10.36 29.41 -42.45
N ARG A 7 -11.08 30.54 -42.47
CA ARG A 7 -10.74 31.68 -43.34
C ARG A 7 -9.73 32.70 -42.76
N ASP A 8 -9.53 32.69 -41.46
CA ASP A 8 -8.59 33.65 -40.82
C ASP A 8 -7.85 33.00 -39.65
N GLU A 9 -6.75 32.33 -39.96
CA GLU A 9 -5.91 31.65 -39.00
C GLU A 9 -5.16 32.65 -38.09
N SER A 10 -4.83 33.84 -38.59
CA SER A 10 -4.10 34.85 -37.83
C SER A 10 -4.95 35.43 -36.71
N TRP A 11 -6.20 35.74 -36.98
CA TRP A 11 -7.16 36.19 -35.98
C TRP A 11 -7.42 35.11 -34.94
N LEU A 12 -7.60 33.85 -35.38
CA LEU A 12 -7.82 32.71 -34.47
C LEU A 12 -6.65 32.52 -33.51
N ALA A 13 -5.42 32.61 -34.03
CA ALA A 13 -4.21 32.50 -33.19
C ALA A 13 -4.10 33.65 -32.18
N ALA A 14 -4.40 34.88 -32.60
CA ALA A 14 -4.41 36.05 -31.72
C ALA A 14 -5.50 35.93 -30.65
N PHE A 15 -6.71 35.56 -31.02
CA PHE A 15 -7.83 35.35 -30.11
C PHE A 15 -7.57 34.21 -29.13
N THR A 16 -7.04 33.08 -29.60
CA THR A 16 -6.68 31.94 -28.72
C THR A 16 -5.59 32.32 -27.72
N ARG A 17 -4.61 33.14 -28.15
CA ARG A 17 -3.56 33.66 -27.27
C ARG A 17 -4.14 34.59 -26.19
N GLU A 18 -5.06 35.45 -26.55
CA GLU A 18 -5.73 36.34 -25.62
C GLU A 18 -6.62 35.58 -24.63
N MET A 19 -7.44 34.67 -25.11
CA MET A 19 -8.28 33.81 -24.29
C MET A 19 -7.47 32.89 -23.36
N SER A 20 -6.26 32.50 -23.76
CA SER A 20 -5.38 31.69 -22.91
C SER A 20 -4.93 32.41 -21.64
N ARG A 21 -4.96 33.76 -21.61
CA ARG A 21 -4.69 34.57 -20.43
C ARG A 21 -5.76 34.43 -19.36
N PHE A 22 -7.01 34.13 -19.77
CA PHE A 22 -8.15 33.91 -18.88
C PHE A 22 -8.32 32.44 -18.48
N LYS A 23 -7.44 31.57 -18.99
CA LYS A 23 -7.49 30.15 -18.64
C LYS A 23 -7.23 29.99 -17.14
N VAL A 24 -8.27 29.67 -16.41
CA VAL A 24 -8.15 29.30 -14.99
C VAL A 24 -7.22 28.09 -14.92
N ARG A 25 -6.09 28.22 -14.24
CA ARG A 25 -5.24 27.06 -13.96
C ARG A 25 -6.08 26.06 -13.17
N GLU A 26 -6.41 24.94 -13.79
CA GLU A 26 -7.03 23.85 -13.05
C GLU A 26 -6.13 23.56 -11.84
N ARG A 27 -6.67 23.76 -10.66
CA ARG A 27 -5.99 23.31 -9.43
C ARG A 27 -5.72 21.83 -9.62
N ARG A 28 -4.47 21.41 -9.38
CA ARG A 28 -4.15 19.95 -9.41
C ARG A 28 -5.20 19.24 -8.57
N LYS A 29 -5.92 18.32 -9.21
CA LYS A 29 -6.90 17.49 -8.49
C LYS A 29 -6.23 16.91 -7.25
N PRO A 30 -6.89 16.93 -6.11
CA PRO A 30 -6.37 16.28 -4.91
C PRO A 30 -6.06 14.83 -5.22
N LEU A 31 -5.14 14.24 -4.47
CA LEU A 31 -4.88 12.82 -4.57
C LEU A 31 -5.98 12.09 -3.80
N GLU A 32 -6.72 11.24 -4.49
CA GLU A 32 -7.84 10.53 -3.92
C GLU A 32 -7.59 9.03 -3.92
N ILE A 33 -8.04 8.38 -2.86
CA ILE A 33 -8.25 6.94 -2.78
C ILE A 33 -9.73 6.68 -2.57
N ASN A 34 -10.21 5.52 -2.99
CA ASN A 34 -11.58 5.12 -2.79
C ASN A 34 -11.63 4.01 -1.74
N LEU A 35 -12.17 4.33 -0.58
CA LEU A 35 -12.42 3.35 0.46
C LEU A 35 -13.65 2.53 0.10
N ILE A 36 -13.52 1.21 0.16
CA ILE A 36 -14.65 0.29 0.02
C ILE A 36 -15.32 0.19 1.38
N VAL A 37 -16.61 0.52 1.44
CA VAL A 37 -17.43 0.52 2.65
C VAL A 37 -18.73 -0.24 2.43
N GLU A 38 -19.31 -0.77 3.49
CA GLU A 38 -20.67 -1.30 3.45
C GLU A 38 -21.67 -0.14 3.42
N GLY A 39 -22.50 -0.10 2.38
CA GLY A 39 -23.60 0.83 2.21
C GLY A 39 -24.95 0.17 2.48
N SER A 40 -26.02 0.93 2.30
CA SER A 40 -27.39 0.43 2.54
C SER A 40 -27.84 -0.64 1.53
N TYR A 41 -27.21 -0.71 0.36
CA TYR A 41 -27.59 -1.60 -0.75
C TYR A 41 -26.43 -2.45 -1.27
N GLY A 42 -25.39 -2.67 -0.48
CA GLY A 42 -24.19 -3.41 -0.85
C GLY A 42 -22.92 -2.61 -0.63
N LEU A 43 -21.85 -2.95 -1.34
CA LEU A 43 -20.57 -2.25 -1.21
C LEU A 43 -20.55 -0.96 -2.03
N GLU A 44 -20.04 0.11 -1.42
CA GLU A 44 -19.94 1.44 -2.04
C GLU A 44 -18.50 1.95 -2.00
N LEU A 45 -18.17 2.82 -2.96
CA LEU A 45 -16.90 3.55 -3.00
C LEU A 45 -17.06 4.93 -2.37
N ARG A 46 -16.30 5.19 -1.32
CA ARG A 46 -16.22 6.51 -0.70
C ARG A 46 -14.87 7.14 -0.98
N SER A 47 -14.87 8.21 -1.79
CA SER A 47 -13.65 8.95 -2.11
C SER A 47 -13.12 9.69 -0.89
N MET A 48 -11.81 9.59 -0.66
CA MET A 48 -11.10 10.27 0.42
C MET A 48 -9.85 10.96 -0.13
N GLU A 49 -9.67 12.22 0.22
CA GLU A 49 -8.44 12.93 -0.13
C GLU A 49 -7.28 12.50 0.76
N ILE A 50 -6.14 12.23 0.15
CA ILE A 50 -4.90 11.96 0.87
C ILE A 50 -3.81 12.96 0.49
N ARG A 51 -2.92 13.23 1.43
CA ARG A 51 -1.77 14.11 1.18
C ARG A 51 -0.74 13.39 0.33
N ARG A 52 -0.19 14.10 -0.68
CA ARG A 52 0.94 13.59 -1.46
C ARG A 52 2.18 13.49 -0.57
N THR A 53 2.74 12.30 -0.50
CA THR A 53 3.99 12.05 0.22
C THR A 53 5.16 12.22 -0.74
N ARG A 54 6.12 13.08 -0.37
CA ARG A 54 7.43 13.17 -1.02
C ARG A 54 8.38 12.30 -0.23
N LEU A 55 8.97 11.32 -0.87
CA LEU A 55 9.84 10.35 -0.23
C LEU A 55 11.11 10.18 -1.08
N ASN A 56 12.25 10.30 -0.45
CA ASN A 56 13.52 9.93 -1.05
C ASN A 56 13.78 8.45 -0.75
N LEU A 57 13.55 7.59 -1.74
CA LEU A 57 13.68 6.14 -1.55
C LEU A 57 15.10 5.73 -1.13
N ASP A 58 16.12 6.39 -1.66
CA ASP A 58 17.53 6.06 -1.37
C ASP A 58 17.91 6.34 0.10
N LEU A 59 17.18 7.25 0.75
CA LEU A 59 17.39 7.57 2.16
C LEU A 59 16.56 6.71 3.10
N TYR A 60 15.33 6.38 2.71
CA TYR A 60 14.36 5.70 3.56
C TYR A 60 14.41 4.18 3.45
N TYR A 61 15.05 3.62 2.42
CA TYR A 61 15.11 2.16 2.20
C TYR A 61 16.52 1.72 1.79
N GLU A 62 16.78 0.42 1.87
CA GLU A 62 18.02 -0.15 1.37
C GLU A 62 18.09 -0.05 -0.16
N ASP A 63 19.31 -0.12 -0.72
CA ASP A 63 19.56 0.18 -2.14
C ASP A 63 18.88 -0.81 -3.09
N ASP A 64 18.71 -2.06 -2.65
CA ASP A 64 18.03 -3.12 -3.41
C ASP A 64 16.54 -2.82 -3.67
N PHE A 65 15.92 -2.00 -2.82
CA PHE A 65 14.52 -1.62 -2.97
C PHE A 65 14.25 -0.81 -4.22
N ARG A 66 15.23 -0.07 -4.73
CA ARG A 66 15.07 0.79 -5.91
C ARG A 66 14.67 0.01 -7.16
N GLU A 67 15.28 -1.15 -7.36
CA GLU A 67 14.94 -2.03 -8.49
C GLU A 67 13.53 -2.59 -8.36
N VAL A 68 13.15 -2.97 -7.14
CA VAL A 68 11.81 -3.48 -6.84
C VAL A 68 10.75 -2.39 -7.07
N ASP A 69 10.98 -1.17 -6.58
CA ASP A 69 10.10 -0.02 -6.83
C ASP A 69 9.92 0.26 -8.32
N ALA A 70 11.01 0.21 -9.10
CA ALA A 70 10.95 0.42 -10.55
C ALA A 70 10.04 -0.62 -11.24
N VAL A 71 10.16 -1.90 -10.87
CA VAL A 71 9.30 -2.98 -11.37
C VAL A 71 7.83 -2.74 -10.98
N ILE A 72 7.57 -2.42 -9.71
CA ILE A 72 6.23 -2.13 -9.21
C ILE A 72 5.61 -0.98 -10.00
N GLN A 73 6.29 0.17 -10.09
CA GLN A 73 5.77 1.34 -10.80
C GLN A 73 5.54 1.06 -12.29
N GLN A 74 6.44 0.34 -12.95
CA GLN A 74 6.31 -0.03 -14.35
C GLN A 74 5.04 -0.88 -14.58
N ARG A 75 4.83 -1.90 -13.75
CA ARG A 75 3.69 -2.80 -13.86
C ARG A 75 2.37 -2.08 -13.52
N LEU A 76 2.33 -1.27 -12.47
CA LEU A 76 1.13 -0.54 -12.07
C LEU A 76 0.69 0.52 -13.11
N ARG A 77 1.59 0.99 -13.98
CA ARG A 77 1.24 1.92 -15.08
C ARG A 77 0.63 1.24 -16.29
N LYS A 78 0.84 -0.07 -16.46
CA LYS A 78 0.30 -0.79 -17.62
C LYS A 78 -1.21 -0.88 -17.53
N LYS A 79 -1.89 -0.57 -18.65
CA LYS A 79 -3.30 -0.89 -18.82
C LYS A 79 -3.45 -2.40 -19.02
N ASN A 80 -4.59 -2.93 -18.65
CA ASN A 80 -4.93 -4.35 -18.82
C ASN A 80 -3.84 -5.28 -18.24
N ASP A 81 -3.31 -4.94 -17.08
CA ASP A 81 -2.33 -5.73 -16.36
C ASP A 81 -2.89 -6.14 -14.99
N ARG A 82 -2.50 -7.32 -14.55
CA ARG A 82 -2.94 -7.96 -13.32
C ARG A 82 -1.77 -8.52 -12.54
N GLY A 83 -2.00 -8.87 -11.31
CA GLY A 83 -1.02 -9.53 -10.45
C GLY A 83 -0.96 -8.95 -9.06
N ILE A 84 -0.03 -9.45 -8.26
CA ILE A 84 0.06 -9.18 -6.84
C ILE A 84 1.44 -8.60 -6.50
N VAL A 85 1.46 -7.55 -5.69
CA VAL A 85 2.63 -7.03 -5.00
C VAL A 85 2.53 -7.42 -3.53
N LEU A 86 3.57 -8.05 -2.99
CA LEU A 86 3.65 -8.47 -1.59
C LEU A 86 4.74 -7.66 -0.88
N LEU A 87 4.35 -6.83 0.07
CA LEU A 87 5.23 -5.98 0.86
C LEU A 87 5.17 -6.42 2.32
N HIS A 88 6.26 -6.94 2.85
CA HIS A 88 6.26 -7.48 4.21
C HIS A 88 7.46 -6.99 5.03
N GLY A 89 7.47 -7.27 6.32
CA GLY A 89 8.59 -6.92 7.20
C GLY A 89 8.13 -6.36 8.54
N LEU A 90 9.08 -6.07 9.41
CA LEU A 90 8.82 -5.61 10.76
C LEU A 90 7.92 -4.36 10.80
N PRO A 91 7.14 -4.17 11.87
CA PRO A 91 6.47 -2.88 12.12
C PRO A 91 7.48 -1.73 12.14
N GLY A 92 7.04 -0.54 11.74
CA GLY A 92 7.90 0.65 11.75
C GLY A 92 8.97 0.74 10.65
N THR A 93 9.01 -0.20 9.68
CA THR A 93 9.95 -0.20 8.56
C THR A 93 9.49 0.63 7.35
N GLY A 94 8.39 1.36 7.46
CA GLY A 94 7.95 2.32 6.43
C GLY A 94 7.06 1.76 5.33
N LYS A 95 6.45 0.58 5.46
CA LYS A 95 5.52 -0.02 4.48
C LYS A 95 4.38 0.94 4.09
N THR A 96 3.65 1.45 5.07
CA THR A 96 2.56 2.42 4.85
C THR A 96 3.08 3.74 4.26
N THR A 97 4.29 4.18 4.65
CA THR A 97 4.94 5.38 4.07
C THR A 97 5.21 5.19 2.58
N TYR A 98 5.72 4.02 2.21
CA TYR A 98 5.91 3.66 0.81
C TYR A 98 4.58 3.59 0.05
N LEU A 99 3.54 2.98 0.62
CA LEU A 99 2.22 2.94 -0.02
C LEU A 99 1.69 4.34 -0.32
N ARG A 100 1.77 5.27 0.62
CA ARG A 100 1.35 6.67 0.40
C ARG A 100 2.14 7.34 -0.72
N TYR A 101 3.45 7.09 -0.80
CA TYR A 101 4.30 7.56 -1.89
C TYR A 101 3.88 6.94 -3.21
N LEU A 102 3.66 5.62 -3.25
CA LEU A 102 3.30 4.87 -4.45
C LEU A 102 1.94 5.30 -5.00
N ILE A 103 0.92 5.46 -4.15
CA ILE A 103 -0.41 5.94 -4.53
C ILE A 103 -0.32 7.28 -5.27
N GLY A 104 0.56 8.20 -4.83
CA GLY A 104 0.79 9.48 -5.51
C GLY A 104 1.35 9.37 -6.93
N ARG A 105 1.82 8.20 -7.35
CA ARG A 105 2.42 7.90 -8.65
C ARG A 105 1.56 6.99 -9.55
N ILE A 106 0.57 6.35 -8.98
CA ILE A 106 -0.40 5.53 -9.70
C ILE A 106 -1.37 6.45 -10.45
N LYS A 107 -1.62 6.14 -11.72
CA LYS A 107 -2.59 6.87 -12.55
C LYS A 107 -3.95 6.16 -12.61
N LYS A 108 -4.02 4.93 -12.13
CA LYS A 108 -5.25 4.13 -12.05
C LYS A 108 -6.03 4.54 -10.80
N ARG A 109 -7.32 4.20 -10.79
CA ARG A 109 -8.12 4.28 -9.56
C ARG A 109 -7.52 3.37 -8.50
N VAL A 110 -7.41 3.88 -7.28
CA VAL A 110 -6.94 3.11 -6.13
C VAL A 110 -8.12 2.84 -5.21
N LEU A 111 -8.36 1.57 -4.96
CA LEU A 111 -9.36 1.09 -4.01
C LEU A 111 -8.63 0.63 -2.75
N PHE A 112 -9.06 1.12 -1.60
CA PHE A 112 -8.54 0.68 -0.31
C PHE A 112 -9.55 -0.28 0.32
N LEU A 113 -9.08 -1.48 0.63
CA LEU A 113 -9.87 -2.54 1.20
C LEU A 113 -9.42 -2.77 2.64
N SER A 114 -10.33 -2.54 3.59
CA SER A 114 -10.05 -2.84 4.99
C SER A 114 -9.97 -4.35 5.23
N PRO A 115 -9.17 -4.83 6.20
CA PRO A 115 -9.05 -6.25 6.49
C PRO A 115 -10.39 -6.94 6.78
N GLY A 116 -11.35 -6.24 7.39
CA GLY A 116 -12.68 -6.78 7.66
C GLY A 116 -13.48 -7.09 6.40
N ILE A 117 -13.47 -6.16 5.42
CA ILE A 117 -14.16 -6.36 4.13
C ILE A 117 -13.38 -7.35 3.24
N ALA A 118 -12.07 -7.43 3.42
CA ALA A 118 -11.23 -8.33 2.62
C ALA A 118 -11.58 -9.83 2.81
N GLN A 119 -12.23 -10.19 3.88
CA GLN A 119 -12.78 -11.56 4.07
C GLN A 119 -13.95 -11.82 3.12
N GLN A 120 -14.62 -10.78 2.64
CA GLN A 120 -15.78 -10.86 1.75
C GLN A 120 -15.43 -10.71 0.26
N ILE A 121 -14.17 -10.86 -0.12
CA ILE A 121 -13.67 -10.62 -1.51
C ILE A 121 -14.43 -11.44 -2.58
N MET A 122 -15.04 -12.57 -2.23
CA MET A 122 -15.85 -13.38 -3.15
C MET A 122 -17.35 -13.12 -3.03
N ASN A 123 -17.75 -12.18 -2.21
CA ASN A 123 -19.14 -11.76 -2.21
C ASN A 123 -19.52 -11.23 -3.61
N PRO A 124 -20.66 -11.59 -4.18
CA PRO A 124 -21.13 -11.05 -5.46
C PRO A 124 -21.03 -9.55 -5.55
N ASP A 125 -21.37 -8.81 -4.49
CA ASP A 125 -21.29 -7.35 -4.44
C ASP A 125 -19.87 -6.81 -4.65
N PHE A 126 -18.85 -7.52 -4.15
CA PHE A 126 -17.46 -7.12 -4.37
C PHE A 126 -17.02 -7.37 -5.81
N ILE A 127 -17.44 -8.47 -6.40
CA ILE A 127 -17.16 -8.78 -7.82
C ILE A 127 -17.85 -7.75 -8.72
N GLU A 128 -19.12 -7.42 -8.46
CA GLU A 128 -19.86 -6.39 -9.19
C GLU A 128 -19.15 -5.03 -9.09
N LEU A 129 -18.74 -4.63 -7.89
CA LEU A 129 -17.97 -3.40 -7.69
C LEU A 129 -16.67 -3.38 -8.50
N LEU A 130 -15.96 -4.51 -8.64
CA LEU A 130 -14.75 -4.59 -9.47
C LEU A 130 -15.08 -4.59 -10.97
N VAL A 131 -16.19 -5.21 -11.39
CA VAL A 131 -16.67 -5.18 -12.78
C VAL A 131 -16.98 -3.75 -13.22
N ASP A 132 -17.59 -2.97 -12.35
CA ASP A 132 -17.87 -1.55 -12.58
C ASP A 132 -16.61 -0.67 -12.54
N ASN A 133 -15.53 -1.19 -11.94
CA ASN A 133 -14.28 -0.47 -11.77
C ASN A 133 -13.07 -1.27 -12.27
N PRO A 134 -12.99 -1.58 -13.57
CA PRO A 134 -11.87 -2.35 -14.12
C PRO A 134 -10.58 -1.53 -14.14
N ASN A 135 -9.42 -2.19 -14.32
CA ASN A 135 -8.10 -1.56 -14.36
C ASN A 135 -7.76 -0.76 -13.10
N THR A 136 -8.18 -1.24 -11.95
CA THR A 136 -7.92 -0.62 -10.65
C THR A 136 -6.73 -1.27 -9.92
N VAL A 137 -6.22 -0.55 -8.93
CA VAL A 137 -5.26 -1.08 -7.96
C VAL A 137 -5.98 -1.20 -6.62
N VAL A 138 -6.06 -2.41 -6.09
CA VAL A 138 -6.63 -2.68 -4.78
C VAL A 138 -5.51 -2.80 -3.76
N ILE A 139 -5.58 -2.03 -2.69
CA ILE A 139 -4.61 -2.04 -1.59
C ILE A 139 -5.27 -2.67 -0.36
N ILE A 140 -4.58 -3.61 0.24
CA ILE A 140 -4.96 -4.29 1.48
C ILE A 140 -3.79 -4.13 2.45
N GLU A 141 -3.94 -3.30 3.47
CA GLU A 141 -2.96 -3.19 4.54
C GLU A 141 -3.23 -4.23 5.63
N ASP A 142 -2.15 -4.70 6.25
CA ASP A 142 -2.18 -5.68 7.35
C ASP A 142 -3.01 -6.93 7.01
N ALA A 143 -2.70 -7.50 5.83
CA ALA A 143 -3.45 -8.62 5.26
C ALA A 143 -3.15 -9.97 5.92
N GLU A 144 -2.47 -10.01 7.09
CA GLU A 144 -2.13 -11.23 7.80
C GLU A 144 -3.35 -12.14 8.01
N ASN A 145 -4.42 -11.57 8.52
CA ASN A 145 -5.62 -12.31 8.88
C ASN A 145 -6.30 -12.96 7.67
N ILE A 146 -6.10 -12.41 6.47
CA ILE A 146 -6.67 -12.94 5.23
C ILE A 146 -5.90 -14.17 4.75
N ILE A 147 -4.58 -14.20 4.99
CA ILE A 147 -3.67 -15.20 4.44
C ILE A 147 -3.33 -16.30 5.45
N MET A 148 -3.27 -15.98 6.73
CA MET A 148 -2.99 -16.96 7.80
C MET A 148 -4.16 -17.93 8.06
N ASP A 149 -5.37 -17.57 7.68
CA ASP A 149 -6.59 -18.28 8.01
C ASP A 149 -6.72 -19.66 7.34
N ARG A 150 -5.93 -19.94 6.30
CA ARG A 150 -5.97 -21.22 5.57
C ARG A 150 -5.55 -22.44 6.40
N ARG A 151 -4.69 -22.25 7.40
CA ARG A 151 -4.19 -23.35 8.25
C ARG A 151 -5.13 -23.69 9.40
N THR A 152 -5.96 -22.75 9.80
CA THR A 152 -6.87 -22.89 10.96
C THR A 152 -8.31 -23.15 10.57
N THR A 153 -8.80 -22.64 9.43
CA THR A 153 -10.23 -22.66 9.09
C THR A 153 -10.55 -23.26 7.71
N GLY A 154 -9.54 -23.63 6.90
CA GLY A 154 -9.76 -24.07 5.52
C GLY A 154 -10.24 -22.94 4.60
N SER A 155 -10.05 -21.69 5.00
CA SER A 155 -10.67 -20.53 4.43
C SER A 155 -10.23 -20.23 3.00
N SER A 156 -11.19 -19.76 2.25
CA SER A 156 -11.14 -19.46 0.82
C SER A 156 -10.44 -18.11 0.49
N ALA A 157 -10.08 -17.28 1.48
CA ALA A 157 -9.64 -15.90 1.22
C ALA A 157 -8.41 -15.80 0.31
N VAL A 158 -7.40 -16.67 0.50
CA VAL A 158 -6.26 -16.74 -0.43
C VAL A 158 -6.68 -17.21 -1.81
N SER A 159 -7.57 -18.23 -1.89
CA SER A 159 -8.10 -18.70 -3.17
C SER A 159 -8.88 -17.60 -3.88
N ASN A 160 -9.54 -16.76 -3.13
CA ASN A 160 -10.33 -15.64 -3.63
C ASN A 160 -9.41 -14.53 -4.21
N LEU A 161 -8.33 -14.16 -3.50
CA LEU A 161 -7.30 -13.27 -4.02
C LEU A 161 -6.68 -13.84 -5.32
N LEU A 162 -6.42 -15.16 -5.34
CA LEU A 162 -5.89 -15.83 -6.52
C LEU A 162 -6.85 -15.76 -7.71
N ASN A 163 -8.14 -15.97 -7.48
CA ASN A 163 -9.16 -15.94 -8.54
C ASN A 163 -9.29 -14.54 -9.16
N ILE A 164 -9.21 -13.49 -8.35
CA ILE A 164 -9.25 -12.11 -8.83
C ILE A 164 -7.97 -11.73 -9.59
N SER A 165 -6.81 -12.25 -9.15
CA SER A 165 -5.50 -11.86 -9.71
C SER A 165 -5.04 -12.71 -10.88
N ASP A 166 -5.56 -13.95 -11.05
CA ASP A 166 -5.08 -14.89 -12.07
C ASP A 166 -6.15 -15.90 -12.56
N GLY A 167 -7.38 -15.86 -12.05
CA GLY A 167 -8.48 -16.67 -12.53
C GLY A 167 -9.13 -16.15 -13.81
N LEU A 168 -10.18 -16.79 -14.30
CA LEU A 168 -10.96 -16.31 -15.46
C LEU A 168 -11.45 -14.87 -15.28
N LEU A 169 -11.82 -14.50 -14.06
CA LEU A 169 -12.23 -13.11 -13.76
C LEU A 169 -11.10 -12.10 -13.94
N ALA A 170 -9.85 -12.50 -13.72
CA ALA A 170 -8.71 -11.61 -13.83
C ALA A 170 -8.54 -11.01 -15.23
N ASP A 171 -8.94 -11.73 -16.29
CA ASP A 171 -8.87 -11.27 -17.67
C ASP A 171 -9.85 -10.12 -17.97
N PHE A 172 -10.96 -10.09 -17.26
CA PHE A 172 -11.97 -9.03 -17.38
C PHE A 172 -11.69 -7.86 -16.44
N LEU A 173 -11.32 -8.15 -15.21
CA LEU A 173 -11.16 -7.14 -14.17
C LEU A 173 -9.87 -6.34 -14.35
N ASN A 174 -8.78 -6.99 -14.76
CA ASN A 174 -7.44 -6.38 -14.88
C ASN A 174 -7.02 -5.65 -13.59
N VAL A 175 -7.28 -6.27 -12.44
CA VAL A 175 -7.01 -5.74 -11.12
C VAL A 175 -5.60 -6.10 -10.67
N GLN A 176 -4.90 -5.13 -10.11
CA GLN A 176 -3.61 -5.33 -9.47
C GLN A 176 -3.76 -5.18 -7.96
N LEU A 177 -3.27 -6.15 -7.21
CA LEU A 177 -3.36 -6.19 -5.76
C LEU A 177 -2.03 -5.75 -5.13
N ILE A 178 -2.10 -4.96 -4.08
CA ILE A 178 -0.94 -4.64 -3.22
C ILE A 178 -1.32 -5.03 -1.79
N CYS A 179 -0.60 -6.00 -1.23
CA CYS A 179 -0.85 -6.48 0.12
C CYS A 179 0.36 -6.19 1.01
N THR A 180 0.13 -5.65 2.21
CA THR A 180 1.18 -5.49 3.22
C THR A 180 1.00 -6.46 4.37
N PHE A 181 2.12 -6.83 5.02
CA PHE A 181 2.16 -7.77 6.14
C PHE A 181 3.25 -7.35 7.14
N ASN A 182 3.02 -7.60 8.42
CA ASN A 182 4.01 -7.39 9.48
C ASN A 182 4.80 -8.67 9.80
N SER A 183 4.38 -9.80 9.25
CA SER A 183 5.00 -11.12 9.45
C SER A 183 5.92 -11.53 8.28
N SER A 184 6.70 -12.59 8.49
CA SER A 184 7.54 -13.18 7.45
C SER A 184 6.68 -13.93 6.40
N LEU A 185 7.17 -13.96 5.14
CA LEU A 185 6.51 -14.69 4.04
C LEU A 185 6.41 -16.22 4.23
N THR A 186 7.08 -16.78 5.22
CA THR A 186 7.02 -18.22 5.53
C THR A 186 5.62 -18.72 5.84
N MET A 187 4.73 -17.81 6.22
CA MET A 187 3.33 -18.08 6.53
C MET A 187 2.39 -17.87 5.32
N ILE A 188 2.89 -17.34 4.21
CA ILE A 188 2.09 -17.04 3.03
C ILE A 188 2.01 -18.25 2.12
N ASP A 189 0.82 -18.49 1.57
CA ASP A 189 0.60 -19.57 0.61
C ASP A 189 1.50 -19.41 -0.62
N SER A 190 2.25 -20.47 -0.92
CA SER A 190 3.16 -20.52 -2.06
C SER A 190 2.46 -20.27 -3.41
N ALA A 191 1.14 -20.47 -3.48
CA ALA A 191 0.36 -20.21 -4.68
C ALA A 191 0.34 -18.73 -5.07
N LEU A 192 0.44 -17.80 -4.10
CA LEU A 192 0.55 -16.36 -4.36
C LEU A 192 1.90 -15.97 -4.97
N MET A 193 2.94 -16.77 -4.74
CA MET A 193 4.31 -16.51 -5.19
C MET A 193 4.62 -17.13 -6.56
N ARG A 194 3.65 -17.76 -7.24
CA ARG A 194 3.89 -18.38 -8.56
C ARG A 194 4.24 -17.32 -9.62
N LYS A 195 5.17 -17.70 -10.52
CA LYS A 195 5.49 -16.88 -11.71
C LYS A 195 4.22 -16.61 -12.51
N GLY A 196 4.07 -15.37 -12.98
CA GLY A 196 2.88 -14.90 -13.71
C GLY A 196 1.84 -14.18 -12.84
N ARG A 197 1.74 -14.53 -11.54
CA ARG A 197 0.86 -13.87 -10.57
C ARG A 197 1.57 -12.76 -9.82
N LEU A 198 2.79 -13.04 -9.37
CA LEU A 198 3.58 -12.12 -8.59
C LEU A 198 4.19 -11.03 -9.49
N ILE A 199 3.88 -9.77 -9.19
CA ILE A 199 4.51 -8.60 -9.78
C ILE A 199 5.85 -8.36 -9.10
N ALA A 200 5.84 -8.26 -7.78
CA ALA A 200 7.03 -8.08 -6.95
C ALA A 200 6.76 -8.53 -5.51
N LYS A 201 7.83 -8.86 -4.80
CA LYS A 201 7.83 -9.04 -3.35
C LYS A 201 9.03 -8.32 -2.77
N TYR A 202 8.85 -7.72 -1.58
CA TYR A 202 9.95 -7.10 -0.87
C TYR A 202 9.80 -7.24 0.64
N ALA A 203 10.93 -7.51 1.29
CA ALA A 203 11.03 -7.59 2.75
C ALA A 203 11.65 -6.30 3.31
N PHE A 204 10.83 -5.46 3.89
CA PHE A 204 11.30 -4.26 4.58
C PHE A 204 11.98 -4.65 5.89
N GLY A 205 13.28 -4.37 5.99
CA GLY A 205 14.10 -4.61 7.15
C GLY A 205 14.43 -3.35 7.94
N LYS A 206 15.30 -3.50 8.94
CA LYS A 206 15.99 -2.38 9.56
C LYS A 206 16.97 -1.79 8.55
N LEU A 207 17.11 -0.47 8.56
CA LEU A 207 18.16 0.19 7.78
C LEU A 207 19.54 -0.16 8.36
N SER A 208 20.50 -0.34 7.47
CA SER A 208 21.91 -0.45 7.84
C SER A 208 22.36 0.75 8.68
N THR A 209 23.34 0.59 9.53
CA THR A 209 23.84 1.67 10.41
C THR A 209 24.15 2.94 9.61
N ALA A 210 24.79 2.81 8.44
CA ALA A 210 25.12 3.96 7.59
C ALA A 210 23.88 4.70 7.07
N LYS A 211 22.85 3.97 6.59
CA LYS A 211 21.59 4.56 6.15
C LYS A 211 20.76 5.13 7.29
N ALA A 212 20.74 4.44 8.43
CA ALA A 212 20.07 4.90 9.63
C ALA A 212 20.69 6.24 10.10
N GLN A 213 22.01 6.35 10.09
CA GLN A 213 22.72 7.60 10.42
C GLN A 213 22.39 8.71 9.40
N ALA A 214 22.40 8.42 8.10
CA ALA A 214 22.07 9.40 7.07
C ALA A 214 20.62 9.92 7.23
N LEU A 215 19.67 9.03 7.52
CA LEU A 215 18.28 9.40 7.78
C LEU A 215 18.14 10.20 9.07
N SER A 216 18.82 9.82 10.15
CA SER A 216 18.85 10.53 11.43
C SER A 216 19.34 11.98 11.24
N ASN A 217 20.46 12.17 10.54
CA ASN A 217 21.02 13.47 10.24
C ASN A 217 20.05 14.33 9.37
N GLN A 218 19.41 13.72 8.37
CA GLN A 218 18.43 14.41 7.52
C GLN A 218 17.17 14.86 8.30
N LEU A 219 16.81 14.11 9.34
CA LEU A 219 15.70 14.47 10.24
C LEU A 219 16.10 15.50 11.30
N GLY A 220 17.39 15.86 11.39
CA GLY A 220 17.90 16.87 12.30
C GLY A 220 18.29 16.30 13.68
N PHE A 221 18.50 14.99 13.78
CA PHE A 221 19.01 14.37 15.01
C PHE A 221 20.54 14.35 14.97
N GLU A 222 21.17 14.65 16.12
CA GLU A 222 22.63 14.64 16.30
C GLU A 222 23.12 13.33 16.99
N THR A 223 22.26 12.31 17.05
CA THR A 223 22.54 11.05 17.74
C THR A 223 23.41 10.14 16.88
N ASP A 224 24.48 9.59 17.44
CA ASP A 224 25.27 8.56 16.78
C ASP A 224 24.56 7.22 16.78
N ILE A 225 24.30 6.70 15.58
CA ILE A 225 23.63 5.40 15.39
C ILE A 225 24.66 4.27 15.42
N THR A 226 24.55 3.39 16.38
CA THR A 226 25.51 2.29 16.59
C THR A 226 25.09 0.95 15.97
N GLY A 227 23.87 0.84 15.45
CA GLY A 227 23.36 -0.41 14.89
C GLY A 227 22.19 -0.21 13.94
N PRO A 228 21.74 -1.29 13.28
CA PRO A 228 20.59 -1.22 12.37
C PRO A 228 19.30 -0.84 13.12
N MET A 229 18.53 0.10 12.55
CA MET A 229 17.28 0.63 13.13
C MET A 229 16.14 0.65 12.12
N THR A 230 14.91 0.54 12.59
CA THR A 230 13.73 0.80 11.78
C THR A 230 13.52 2.31 11.56
N ILE A 231 12.78 2.67 10.54
CA ILE A 231 12.44 4.08 10.27
C ILE A 231 11.72 4.71 11.47
N ALA A 232 10.83 3.95 12.12
CA ALA A 232 10.11 4.43 13.29
C ALA A 232 11.04 4.70 14.48
N GLU A 233 11.99 3.80 14.75
CA GLU A 233 13.02 3.99 15.80
C GLU A 233 13.86 5.25 15.51
N ILE A 234 14.22 5.49 14.25
CA ILE A 234 15.00 6.68 13.85
C ILE A 234 14.17 7.96 13.97
N ALA A 235 12.90 7.94 13.55
CA ALA A 235 12.05 9.12 13.58
C ALA A 235 11.62 9.55 15.00
N ASN A 236 11.58 8.61 15.94
CA ASN A 236 11.08 8.81 17.31
C ASN A 236 12.20 8.70 18.37
N GLN A 237 13.46 9.03 18.04
CA GLN A 237 14.60 8.93 18.93
C GLN A 237 14.44 9.70 20.25
N HIS A 238 13.61 10.75 20.27
CA HIS A 238 13.37 11.55 21.48
C HIS A 238 12.17 11.08 22.30
N GLU A 239 11.36 10.18 21.75
CA GLU A 239 10.31 9.59 22.55
C GLU A 239 10.96 8.63 23.56
N VAL A 240 10.82 8.91 24.84
CA VAL A 240 11.24 8.02 25.91
C VAL A 240 10.52 6.70 25.69
N GLY A 241 11.26 5.68 25.26
CA GLY A 241 10.68 4.38 24.94
C GLY A 241 9.86 3.91 26.13
N GLN A 242 8.59 3.61 25.90
CA GLN A 242 7.83 2.81 26.86
C GLN A 242 8.67 1.58 27.13
N GLN A 243 9.16 1.45 28.36
CA GLN A 243 9.88 0.25 28.77
C GLN A 243 9.01 -0.93 28.39
N PRO A 244 9.55 -1.98 27.75
CA PRO A 244 8.76 -3.17 27.48
C PRO A 244 8.10 -3.56 28.79
N ASP A 245 6.77 -3.70 28.76
CA ASP A 245 6.00 -4.12 29.92
C ASP A 245 6.74 -5.28 30.56
N ARG A 246 7.21 -5.09 31.79
CA ARG A 246 7.72 -6.20 32.57
C ARG A 246 6.57 -7.18 32.68
N ILE A 247 6.71 -8.32 32.03
CA ILE A 247 5.80 -9.43 32.21
C ILE A 247 5.88 -9.79 33.67
N GLU A 248 5.00 -9.26 34.49
CA GLU A 248 4.82 -9.74 35.86
C GLU A 248 4.17 -11.11 35.73
N ILE A 249 5.02 -12.14 35.82
CA ILE A 249 4.51 -13.49 35.96
C ILE A 249 3.90 -13.53 37.36
N ALA A 250 2.57 -13.38 37.43
CA ALA A 250 1.82 -13.64 38.66
C ALA A 250 1.86 -15.14 38.93
N GLY A 251 2.94 -15.58 39.56
CA GLY A 251 3.07 -16.93 40.05
C GLY A 251 2.21 -17.10 41.29
N PHE A 252 1.25 -18.01 41.26
CA PHE A 252 0.57 -18.49 42.44
C PHE A 252 1.62 -19.19 43.36
N HIS A 253 1.99 -18.53 44.44
CA HIS A 253 2.77 -19.17 45.50
C HIS A 253 1.82 -20.05 46.32
N ASN A 254 1.86 -21.38 46.11
CA ASN A 254 1.36 -22.34 47.06
C ASN A 254 2.27 -22.30 48.29
N ARG A 255 1.85 -21.62 49.36
CA ARG A 255 2.43 -21.77 50.68
C ARG A 255 2.03 -23.12 51.24
N THR A 256 2.90 -24.11 51.11
CA THR A 256 2.83 -25.34 51.92
C THR A 256 3.36 -24.99 53.31
N THR A 257 2.46 -24.81 54.27
CA THR A 257 2.83 -24.70 55.69
C THR A 257 3.17 -26.12 56.18
N ILE A 258 4.45 -26.36 56.42
CA ILE A 258 4.88 -27.56 57.19
C ILE A 258 4.73 -27.18 58.65
N VAL A 259 3.78 -27.83 59.34
CA VAL A 259 3.64 -27.79 60.79
C VAL A 259 4.48 -28.99 61.34
N ASN A 260 5.46 -28.66 62.23
CA ASN A 260 6.09 -29.62 63.10
C ASN A 260 5.19 -29.95 64.28
#